data_178cd4dd39235183d9940d8ca22e9b6f
#
_entry.id   178cd4dd39235183d9940d8ca22e9b6f
#
_cell.length_a   1.000
_cell.length_b   1.000
_cell.length_c   1.000
_cell.angle_alpha   90.00
_cell.angle_beta   90.00
_cell.angle_gamma   90.00
#
_symmetry.space_group_name_H-M   'P 1'
#
loop_
_entity.id
_entity.type
_entity.pdbx_description
1 polymer ?
#
loop_
_entity_poly.entity_id
_entity_poly.type
_entity_poly.pdbx_seq_one_letter_code
_entity_poly.pdbx_strand_id
1 'polypeptide(L)'
;MNPEQASKLIMHPYMTEKTLALIEKENTVVFIVHDSADKNSIREAIKVLYDIDVDNINTARTIYGKKAFARLKKEGAARNLATKLGLV
;
A
#
# COMPACT_ATOMS: atom_id res chain seq x y z
N MET A 1 9.67 -13.84 -1.58
CA MET A 1 10.21 -12.56 -1.07
C MET A 1 10.27 -12.63 0.44
N ASN A 2 11.39 -12.26 1.05
CA ASN A 2 11.49 -12.22 2.50
C ASN A 2 11.09 -10.83 3.03
N PRO A 3 10.85 -10.68 4.37
CA PRO A 3 10.43 -9.40 4.92
C PRO A 3 11.41 -8.25 4.68
N GLU A 4 12.70 -8.53 4.64
CA GLU A 4 13.71 -7.50 4.39
C GLU A 4 13.58 -6.95 2.98
N GLN A 5 13.41 -7.82 1.99
CA GLN A 5 13.21 -7.41 0.59
C GLN A 5 11.90 -6.64 0.44
N ALA A 6 10.84 -7.10 1.11
CA ALA A 6 9.55 -6.43 1.07
C ALA A 6 9.63 -5.02 1.65
N SER A 7 10.35 -4.84 2.75
CA SER A 7 10.54 -3.52 3.36
C SER A 7 11.30 -2.55 2.47
N LYS A 8 12.24 -3.05 1.68
CA LYS A 8 12.98 -2.20 0.74
C LYS A 8 12.10 -1.78 -0.43
N LEU A 9 11.15 -2.62 -0.82
CA LEU A 9 10.24 -2.36 -1.93
C LEU A 9 9.14 -1.38 -1.54
N ILE A 10 8.50 -1.61 -0.40
CA ILE A 10 7.46 -0.74 0.17
C ILE A 10 8.16 0.20 1.16
N MET A 11 8.41 1.43 0.75
CA MET A 11 9.22 2.35 1.54
C MET A 11 8.47 2.90 2.76
N HIS A 12 7.29 3.47 2.53
CA HIS A 12 6.44 3.97 3.61
C HIS A 12 5.04 4.27 3.09
N PRO A 13 4.03 4.30 3.99
CA PRO A 13 2.69 4.73 3.57
C PRO A 13 2.69 6.23 3.26
N TYR A 14 1.82 6.64 2.33
CA TYR A 14 1.64 8.03 1.96
C TYR A 14 0.31 8.52 2.49
N MET A 15 0.34 9.55 3.33
CA MET A 15 -0.85 9.99 4.05
C MET A 15 -1.17 11.45 3.80
N THR A 16 -2.36 11.69 3.23
CA THR A 16 -2.94 13.02 3.02
C THR A 16 -4.44 12.89 3.26
N GLU A 17 -5.17 14.00 3.24
CA GLU A 17 -6.63 13.97 3.33
C GLU A 17 -7.24 13.12 2.21
N LYS A 18 -6.68 13.19 1.00
CA LYS A 18 -7.15 12.40 -0.14
C LYS A 18 -6.94 10.91 0.08
N THR A 19 -5.78 10.52 0.61
CA THR A 19 -5.51 9.09 0.86
C THR A 19 -6.34 8.55 2.02
N LEU A 20 -6.63 9.37 3.04
CA LEU A 20 -7.56 9.00 4.10
C LEU A 20 -8.95 8.72 3.54
N ALA A 21 -9.42 9.57 2.61
CA ALA A 21 -10.70 9.35 1.94
C ALA A 21 -10.72 8.03 1.15
N LEU A 22 -9.60 7.67 0.51
CA LEU A 22 -9.48 6.42 -0.21
C LEU A 22 -9.57 5.20 0.72
N ILE A 23 -8.99 5.31 1.91
CA ILE A 23 -9.09 4.26 2.93
C ILE A 23 -10.54 4.02 3.31
N GLU A 24 -11.29 5.09 3.55
CA GLU A 24 -12.66 5.00 4.02
C GLU A 24 -13.66 4.63 2.92
N LYS A 25 -13.49 5.19 1.72
CA LYS A 25 -14.47 5.04 0.64
C LYS A 25 -14.17 3.89 -0.30
N GLU A 26 -12.90 3.60 -0.54
CA GLU A 26 -12.50 2.63 -1.56
C GLU A 26 -11.66 1.49 -1.02
N ASN A 27 -11.49 1.40 0.28
CA ASN A 27 -10.69 0.33 0.91
C ASN A 27 -9.28 0.24 0.31
N THR A 28 -8.70 1.41 0.04
CA THR A 28 -7.43 1.55 -0.67
C THR A 28 -6.40 2.24 0.22
N VAL A 29 -5.20 1.66 0.31
CA VAL A 29 -4.05 2.27 1.00
C VAL A 29 -3.02 2.67 -0.03
N VAL A 30 -2.38 3.83 0.17
CA VAL A 30 -1.36 4.35 -0.73
C VAL A 30 0.01 4.24 -0.09
N PHE A 31 0.96 3.70 -0.83
CA PHE A 31 2.34 3.58 -0.37
C PHE A 31 3.29 4.26 -1.35
N ILE A 32 4.40 4.78 -0.83
CA ILE A 32 5.53 5.15 -1.65
C ILE A 32 6.39 3.89 -1.79
N VAL A 33 6.68 3.52 -3.03
CA VAL A 33 7.39 2.28 -3.34
C VAL A 33 8.64 2.57 -4.16
N HIS A 34 9.54 1.59 -4.23
CA HIS A 34 10.74 1.71 -5.04
C HIS A 34 10.38 1.88 -6.52
N ASP A 35 11.14 2.68 -7.26
CA ASP A 35 10.87 2.96 -8.68
C ASP A 35 10.81 1.72 -9.55
N SER A 36 11.59 0.70 -9.22
CA SER A 36 11.63 -0.54 -9.98
C SER A 36 10.52 -1.52 -9.61
N ALA A 37 9.70 -1.20 -8.59
CA ALA A 37 8.65 -2.09 -8.14
C ALA A 37 7.54 -2.19 -9.19
N ASP A 38 7.15 -3.42 -9.55
CA ASP A 38 6.00 -3.65 -10.40
C ASP A 38 4.79 -4.07 -9.55
N LYS A 39 3.63 -4.21 -10.20
CA LYS A 39 2.39 -4.55 -9.49
C LYS A 39 2.47 -5.89 -8.76
N ASN A 40 3.09 -6.89 -9.38
CA ASN A 40 3.22 -8.21 -8.78
C ASN A 40 4.14 -8.19 -7.56
N SER A 41 5.28 -7.50 -7.66
CA SER A 41 6.20 -7.34 -6.53
C SER A 41 5.56 -6.61 -5.37
N ILE A 42 4.80 -5.54 -5.66
CA ILE A 42 4.11 -4.75 -4.64
C ILE A 42 3.07 -5.61 -3.92
N ARG A 43 2.29 -6.38 -4.67
CA ARG A 43 1.29 -7.29 -4.11
C ARG A 43 1.93 -8.30 -3.17
N GLU A 44 3.01 -8.93 -3.61
CA GLU A 44 3.74 -9.90 -2.81
C GLU A 44 4.32 -9.26 -1.54
N ALA A 45 4.91 -8.07 -1.67
CA ALA A 45 5.49 -7.35 -0.54
C ALA A 45 4.44 -7.02 0.52
N ILE A 46 3.26 -6.57 0.11
CA ILE A 46 2.15 -6.29 1.04
C ILE A 46 1.71 -7.57 1.76
N LYS A 47 1.63 -8.67 1.04
CA LYS A 47 1.29 -9.97 1.65
C LYS A 47 2.33 -10.40 2.68
N VAL A 48 3.61 -10.24 2.36
CA VAL A 48 4.71 -10.61 3.25
C VAL A 48 4.75 -9.73 4.50
N LEU A 49 4.57 -8.41 4.33
CA LEU A 49 4.70 -7.48 5.45
C LEU A 49 3.46 -7.44 6.35
N TYR A 50 2.27 -7.53 5.76
CA TYR A 50 1.03 -7.28 6.48
C TYR A 50 0.05 -8.44 6.47
N ASP A 51 0.35 -9.50 5.72
CA ASP A 51 -0.52 -10.68 5.57
C ASP A 51 -1.92 -10.31 5.08
N ILE A 52 -1.98 -9.43 4.09
CA ILE A 52 -3.23 -8.91 3.54
C ILE A 52 -3.28 -9.19 2.04
N ASP A 53 -4.43 -9.66 1.57
CA ASP A 53 -4.67 -9.89 0.15
C ASP A 53 -5.09 -8.59 -0.55
N VAL A 54 -4.51 -8.34 -1.71
CA VAL A 54 -4.77 -7.15 -2.51
C VAL A 54 -5.63 -7.53 -3.70
N ASP A 55 -6.72 -6.77 -3.90
CA ASP A 55 -7.61 -6.97 -5.03
C ASP A 55 -7.02 -6.35 -6.31
N ASN A 56 -6.56 -5.11 -6.20
CA ASN A 56 -6.05 -4.39 -7.36
C ASN A 56 -4.94 -3.42 -6.93
N ILE A 57 -3.96 -3.22 -7.82
CA ILE A 57 -2.87 -2.26 -7.60
C ILE A 57 -2.76 -1.35 -8.82
N ASN A 58 -2.77 -0.05 -8.57
CA ASN A 58 -2.45 0.97 -9.55
C ASN A 58 -1.18 1.69 -9.11
N THR A 59 -0.37 2.09 -10.07
CA THR A 59 0.85 2.83 -9.78
C THR A 59 0.86 4.15 -10.54
N ALA A 60 1.52 5.15 -9.95
CA ALA A 60 1.69 6.45 -10.59
C ALA A 60 3.04 7.03 -10.17
N ARG A 61 3.76 7.60 -11.12
CA ARG A 61 4.99 8.32 -10.82
C ARG A 61 4.64 9.76 -10.49
N THR A 62 5.21 10.25 -9.39
CA THR A 62 4.99 11.63 -8.94
C THR A 62 6.33 12.26 -8.56
N ILE A 63 6.30 13.57 -8.24
CA ILE A 63 7.49 14.27 -7.76
C ILE A 63 7.98 13.71 -6.41
N TYR A 64 7.12 13.01 -5.67
CA TYR A 64 7.46 12.39 -4.38
C TYR A 64 7.94 10.96 -4.53
N GLY A 65 8.02 10.44 -5.76
CA GLY A 65 8.38 9.07 -6.05
C GLY A 65 7.23 8.29 -6.67
N LYS A 66 7.38 6.97 -6.71
CA LYS A 66 6.35 6.10 -7.27
C LYS A 66 5.33 5.76 -6.19
N LYS A 67 4.07 6.06 -6.45
CA LYS A 67 2.96 5.73 -5.55
C LYS A 67 2.29 4.44 -6.00
N ALA A 68 1.93 3.59 -5.04
CA ALA A 68 1.14 2.40 -5.28
C ALA A 68 -0.19 2.53 -4.55
N PHE A 69 -1.28 2.41 -5.29
CA PHE A 69 -2.65 2.46 -4.76
C PHE A 69 -3.12 1.02 -4.64
N ALA A 70 -3.12 0.48 -3.44
CA ALA A 70 -3.46 -0.92 -3.18
C ALA A 70 -4.89 -1.02 -2.64
N ARG A 71 -5.80 -1.51 -3.48
CA ARG A 71 -7.17 -1.80 -3.08
C ARG A 71 -7.19 -3.20 -2.47
N LEU A 72 -7.66 -3.29 -1.23
CA LEU A 72 -7.63 -4.54 -0.49
C LEU A 72 -8.91 -5.34 -0.75
N LYS A 73 -8.80 -6.67 -0.68
CA LYS A 73 -9.95 -7.57 -0.96
C LYS A 73 -10.97 -7.54 0.16
N LYS A 74 -10.51 -7.64 1.40
CA LYS A 74 -11.41 -7.71 2.54
C LYS A 74 -11.94 -6.32 2.88
N GLU A 75 -13.26 -6.19 2.99
CA GLU A 75 -13.88 -4.94 3.37
C GLU A 75 -13.38 -4.47 4.74
N GLY A 76 -13.02 -3.21 4.85
CA GLY A 76 -12.48 -2.63 6.08
C GLY A 76 -11.00 -2.92 6.33
N ALA A 77 -10.34 -3.71 5.47
CA ALA A 77 -8.94 -4.06 5.67
C ALA A 77 -8.02 -2.84 5.61
N ALA A 78 -8.33 -1.87 4.75
CA ALA A 78 -7.51 -0.65 4.65
C ALA A 78 -7.57 0.17 5.94
N ARG A 79 -8.74 0.28 6.54
CA ARG A 79 -8.90 0.97 7.83
C ARG A 79 -8.14 0.25 8.94
N ASN A 80 -8.24 -1.07 8.99
CA ASN A 80 -7.53 -1.89 9.97
C ASN A 80 -6.02 -1.75 9.81
N LEU A 81 -5.53 -1.77 8.57
CA LEU A 81 -4.10 -1.60 8.29
C LEU A 81 -3.64 -0.20 8.69
N ALA A 82 -4.41 0.85 8.35
CA ALA A 82 -4.09 2.23 8.72
C ALA A 82 -3.99 2.39 10.23
N THR A 83 -4.88 1.76 10.98
CA THR A 83 -4.84 1.77 12.46
C THR A 83 -3.56 1.10 12.96
N LYS A 84 -3.18 -0.05 12.41
CA LYS A 84 -1.95 -0.76 12.79
C LYS A 84 -0.70 0.05 12.48
N LEU A 85 -0.73 0.83 11.40
CA LEU A 85 0.40 1.68 11.01
C LEU A 85 0.44 3.01 11.77
N GLY A 86 -0.56 3.29 12.61
CA GLY A 86 -0.65 4.52 13.37
C GLY A 86 -1.03 5.73 12.53
N LEU A 87 -1.73 5.53 11.41
CA LEU A 87 -2.09 6.59 10.48
C LEU A 87 -3.43 7.27 10.83
N VAL A 88 -4.21 6.65 11.67
CA VAL A 88 -5.51 7.16 12.12
C VAL A 88 -5.67 6.96 13.63
#